data_17fffb4255c9d73160adc576080a95c6
#
_entry.id   17fffb4255c9d73160adc576080a95c6
#
_cell.length_a   1.000
_cell.length_b   1.000
_cell.length_c   1.000
_cell.angle_alpha   90.00
_cell.angle_beta   90.00
_cell.angle_gamma   90.00
#
_symmetry.space_group_name_H-M   'P 1'
#
loop_
_entity.id
_entity.type
_entity.pdbx_description
1 polymer ?
#
loop_
_entity_poly.entity_id
_entity_poly.type
_entity_poly.pdbx_seq_one_letter_code
_entity_poly.pdbx_strand_id
1 'polypeptide(L)'
;MDKKPLFHIGINYPRLYKYTKAEFADKMINEGTFRIGTMYEYRLTTAKEIGDPDEGTKGYSFLGTPEEQRSNIDVFFRSRPDLRRNHNASELEQSLADNIPIGFVEHCPDQYLYCTTHTFDETVMRHFECDACIEIINPRFFAESLSEAMRPYAPYGTMRECVYTNRWGDWDQQNNLPADIIKPLQLQHQKEVRLIWSSAREVFLGADLDPLEHKIVKSMQAARYCRRLI
;
A
#
# COMPACT_ATOMS: atom_id res chain seq x y z
N MET A 1 11.34 20.10 -21.63
CA MET A 1 11.21 19.49 -20.29
C MET A 1 10.10 18.46 -20.38
N ASP A 2 10.46 17.19 -20.48
CA ASP A 2 9.49 16.11 -20.44
C ASP A 2 8.83 16.10 -19.05
N LYS A 3 7.55 16.42 -19.02
CA LYS A 3 6.76 16.32 -17.78
C LYS A 3 6.67 14.84 -17.41
N LYS A 4 7.32 14.43 -16.32
CA LYS A 4 7.11 13.09 -15.77
C LYS A 4 5.61 12.86 -15.59
N PRO A 5 5.09 11.68 -15.97
CA PRO A 5 3.69 11.36 -15.76
C PRO A 5 3.37 11.50 -14.26
N LEU A 6 2.23 12.16 -13.96
CA LEU A 6 1.75 12.34 -12.59
C LEU A 6 1.38 11.02 -11.92
N PHE A 7 1.10 10.02 -12.71
CA PHE A 7 0.66 8.73 -12.24
C PHE A 7 1.21 7.60 -13.12
N HIS A 8 1.80 6.60 -12.47
CA HIS A 8 2.30 5.40 -13.15
C HIS A 8 1.28 4.27 -13.01
N ILE A 9 0.88 3.66 -14.13
CA ILE A 9 -0.06 2.55 -14.18
C ILE A 9 0.70 1.29 -14.59
N GLY A 10 0.97 0.42 -13.61
CA GLY A 10 1.66 -0.85 -13.85
C GLY A 10 0.77 -1.92 -14.49
N ILE A 11 -0.56 -1.84 -14.28
CA ILE A 11 -1.54 -2.84 -14.72
C ILE A 11 -2.75 -2.13 -15.29
N ASN A 12 -3.27 -2.61 -16.42
CA ASN A 12 -4.45 -2.05 -17.06
C ASN A 12 -5.68 -2.93 -16.77
N TYR A 13 -6.57 -2.45 -15.93
CA TYR A 13 -7.87 -3.08 -15.67
C TYR A 13 -8.95 -2.45 -16.54
N PRO A 14 -9.87 -3.25 -17.11
CA PRO A 14 -11.01 -2.71 -17.85
C PRO A 14 -11.97 -1.94 -16.93
N ARG A 15 -12.07 -2.36 -15.67
CA ARG A 15 -12.92 -1.78 -14.63
C ARG A 15 -12.32 -2.02 -13.26
N LEU A 16 -12.68 -1.12 -12.31
CA LEU A 16 -12.44 -1.32 -10.88
C LEU A 16 -13.73 -1.06 -10.12
N TYR A 17 -13.81 -1.54 -8.88
CA TYR A 17 -14.98 -1.39 -8.02
C TYR A 17 -14.56 -0.82 -6.67
N LYS A 18 -15.38 0.08 -6.13
CA LYS A 18 -15.21 0.66 -4.80
C LYS A 18 -16.45 0.38 -3.96
N TYR A 19 -16.29 -0.45 -2.94
CA TYR A 19 -17.32 -0.63 -1.92
C TYR A 19 -17.32 0.55 -0.97
N THR A 20 -18.50 1.06 -0.62
CA THR A 20 -18.65 2.23 0.23
C THR A 20 -20.07 2.29 0.82
N LYS A 21 -20.35 3.27 1.66
CA LYS A 21 -21.71 3.59 2.07
C LYS A 21 -22.42 4.41 1.00
N ALA A 22 -23.75 4.26 0.90
CA ALA A 22 -24.58 4.94 -0.10
C ALA A 22 -24.38 6.46 -0.09
N GLU A 23 -24.34 7.07 1.08
CA GLU A 23 -24.09 8.52 1.23
C GLU A 23 -22.77 8.99 0.62
N PHE A 24 -21.72 8.17 0.71
CA PHE A 24 -20.41 8.49 0.13
C PHE A 24 -20.40 8.22 -1.37
N ALA A 25 -21.12 7.18 -1.82
CA ALA A 25 -21.31 6.92 -3.25
C ALA A 25 -21.96 8.12 -3.95
N ASP A 26 -23.00 8.69 -3.34
CA ASP A 26 -23.69 9.86 -3.86
C ASP A 26 -22.79 11.10 -3.92
N LYS A 27 -21.96 11.33 -2.89
CA LYS A 27 -20.96 12.41 -2.89
C LYS A 27 -19.90 12.22 -3.97
N MET A 28 -19.45 10.98 -4.20
CA MET A 28 -18.47 10.66 -5.24
C MET A 28 -19.03 11.00 -6.64
N ILE A 29 -20.25 10.60 -6.93
CA ILE A 29 -20.87 10.78 -8.26
C ILE A 29 -21.31 12.22 -8.48
N ASN A 30 -22.05 12.80 -7.52
CA ASN A 30 -22.74 14.07 -7.71
C ASN A 30 -21.85 15.29 -7.39
N GLU A 31 -20.91 15.14 -6.46
CA GLU A 31 -20.07 16.24 -5.99
C GLU A 31 -18.59 16.07 -6.39
N GLY A 32 -18.23 14.91 -6.93
CA GLY A 32 -16.82 14.56 -7.19
C GLY A 32 -15.97 14.52 -5.93
N THR A 33 -16.55 14.17 -4.79
CA THR A 33 -15.87 14.18 -3.48
C THR A 33 -15.33 12.80 -3.17
N PHE A 34 -14.00 12.70 -2.98
CA PHE A 34 -13.30 11.45 -2.71
C PHE A 34 -12.52 11.56 -1.39
N ARG A 35 -12.65 10.53 -0.54
CA ARG A 35 -11.82 10.36 0.65
C ARG A 35 -10.62 9.50 0.32
N ILE A 36 -9.43 10.04 0.51
CA ILE A 36 -8.16 9.36 0.35
C ILE A 36 -7.60 9.08 1.75
N GLY A 37 -7.55 7.81 2.14
CA GLY A 37 -7.01 7.39 3.43
C GLY A 37 -5.49 7.40 3.45
N THR A 38 -4.91 6.96 4.55
CA THR A 38 -3.47 6.74 4.66
C THR A 38 -3.16 5.30 5.08
N MET A 39 -1.96 4.84 4.80
CA MET A 39 -1.55 3.49 5.15
C MET A 39 -1.58 3.28 6.66
N TYR A 40 -1.10 4.25 7.42
CA TYR A 40 -1.05 4.14 8.88
C TYR A 40 -2.44 4.29 9.53
N GLU A 41 -3.38 4.97 8.88
CA GLU A 41 -4.78 4.97 9.32
C GLU A 41 -5.37 3.55 9.30
N TYR A 42 -5.04 2.75 8.28
CA TYR A 42 -5.49 1.36 8.19
C TYR A 42 -4.88 0.45 9.27
N ARG A 43 -3.69 0.75 9.78
CA ARG A 43 -3.11 0.04 10.93
C ARG A 43 -3.89 0.28 12.22
N LEU A 44 -4.44 1.48 12.38
CA LEU A 44 -5.16 1.89 13.59
C LEU A 44 -6.65 1.52 13.54
N THR A 45 -7.14 1.11 12.38
CA THR A 45 -8.54 0.76 12.19
C THR A 45 -8.83 -0.60 12.83
N THR A 46 -9.83 -0.64 13.72
CA THR A 46 -10.27 -1.86 14.40
C THR A 46 -11.28 -2.68 13.59
N ALA A 47 -11.78 -2.15 12.48
CA ALA A 47 -12.71 -2.86 11.61
C ALA A 47 -12.01 -4.06 10.95
N LYS A 48 -12.48 -5.28 11.26
CA LYS A 48 -11.85 -6.56 10.96
C LYS A 48 -11.43 -6.76 9.49
N GLU A 49 -12.24 -6.27 8.56
CA GLU A 49 -11.98 -6.44 7.11
C GLU A 49 -11.19 -5.26 6.50
N ILE A 50 -11.06 -4.16 7.22
CA ILE A 50 -10.39 -2.94 6.74
C ILE A 50 -9.04 -2.77 7.43
N GLY A 51 -9.02 -3.02 8.74
CA GLY A 51 -7.84 -2.85 9.57
C GLY A 51 -6.80 -3.93 9.33
N ASP A 52 -5.56 -3.51 9.24
CA ASP A 52 -4.40 -4.39 9.12
C ASP A 52 -3.24 -3.78 9.93
N PRO A 53 -3.02 -4.26 11.17
CA PRO A 53 -2.01 -3.70 12.07
C PRO A 53 -0.60 -3.67 11.47
N ASP A 54 -0.32 -4.57 10.53
CA ASP A 54 0.97 -4.69 9.87
C ASP A 54 0.96 -4.11 8.45
N GLU A 55 0.00 -3.24 8.12
CA GLU A 55 -0.08 -2.62 6.79
C GLU A 55 1.22 -1.91 6.43
N GLY A 56 1.74 -2.17 5.23
CA GLY A 56 3.02 -1.60 4.77
C GLY A 56 4.25 -2.12 5.52
N THR A 57 4.16 -3.33 6.10
CA THR A 57 5.27 -3.99 6.79
C THR A 57 5.61 -5.29 6.09
N LYS A 58 6.89 -5.60 6.01
CA LYS A 58 7.39 -6.93 5.64
C LYS A 58 8.61 -7.29 6.46
N GLY A 59 8.82 -8.58 6.66
CA GLY A 59 9.96 -9.10 7.39
C GLY A 59 10.77 -10.06 6.54
N TYR A 60 12.07 -10.06 6.75
CA TYR A 60 13.01 -10.98 6.12
C TYR A 60 13.69 -11.82 7.18
N SER A 61 13.91 -13.09 6.87
CA SER A 61 14.84 -13.93 7.58
C SER A 61 15.94 -14.37 6.62
N PHE A 62 17.15 -14.41 7.15
CA PHE A 62 18.31 -14.95 6.45
C PHE A 62 18.52 -16.37 6.99
N LEU A 63 18.08 -17.35 6.21
CA LEU A 63 18.24 -18.76 6.54
C LEU A 63 19.52 -19.32 5.90
N GLY A 64 19.94 -20.48 6.36
CA GLY A 64 21.12 -21.17 5.84
C GLY A 64 22.30 -21.19 6.81
N THR A 65 23.46 -21.55 6.31
CA THR A 65 24.71 -21.53 7.07
C THR A 65 25.13 -20.11 7.44
N PRO A 66 25.97 -19.91 8.50
CA PRO A 66 26.47 -18.58 8.85
C PRO A 66 27.14 -17.84 7.68
N GLU A 67 27.78 -18.55 6.77
CA GLU A 67 28.43 -17.99 5.57
C GLU A 67 27.38 -17.49 4.55
N GLU A 68 26.33 -18.27 4.30
CA GLU A 68 25.21 -17.87 3.44
C GLU A 68 24.45 -16.70 4.03
N GLN A 69 24.15 -16.73 5.32
CA GLN A 69 23.51 -15.61 6.03
C GLN A 69 24.35 -14.33 5.91
N ARG A 70 25.66 -14.40 6.13
CA ARG A 70 26.58 -13.26 6.00
C ARG A 70 26.56 -12.69 4.60
N SER A 71 26.64 -13.56 3.58
CA SER A 71 26.58 -13.15 2.17
C SER A 71 25.28 -12.42 1.83
N ASN A 72 24.14 -12.95 2.27
CA ASN A 72 22.82 -12.36 2.04
C ASN A 72 22.65 -11.03 2.77
N ILE A 73 23.12 -10.92 4.02
CA ILE A 73 23.12 -9.69 4.80
C ILE A 73 23.98 -8.61 4.14
N ASP A 74 25.14 -8.98 3.62
CA ASP A 74 25.99 -8.04 2.88
C ASP A 74 25.33 -7.51 1.61
N VAL A 75 24.62 -8.36 0.87
CA VAL A 75 23.82 -7.96 -0.30
C VAL A 75 22.67 -7.03 0.14
N PHE A 76 21.98 -7.37 1.22
CA PHE A 76 20.91 -6.54 1.79
C PHE A 76 21.42 -5.13 2.13
N PHE A 77 22.51 -5.02 2.90
CA PHE A 77 23.05 -3.71 3.28
C PHE A 77 23.67 -2.92 2.12
N ARG A 78 24.09 -3.58 1.04
CA ARG A 78 24.49 -2.87 -0.18
C ARG A 78 23.29 -2.24 -0.88
N SER A 79 22.17 -2.93 -0.87
CA SER A 79 20.91 -2.41 -1.44
C SER A 79 20.23 -1.35 -0.54
N ARG A 80 20.49 -1.42 0.77
CA ARG A 80 19.88 -0.56 1.80
C ARG A 80 20.94 0.01 2.76
N PRO A 81 21.79 0.92 2.26
CA PRO A 81 22.89 1.49 3.06
C PRO A 81 22.41 2.35 4.24
N ASP A 82 21.17 2.84 4.17
CA ASP A 82 20.49 3.56 5.24
C ASP A 82 20.30 2.69 6.49
N LEU A 83 19.96 1.43 6.32
CA LEU A 83 19.73 0.50 7.43
C LEU A 83 21.03 0.06 8.09
N ARG A 84 22.14 -0.01 7.36
CA ARG A 84 23.43 -0.43 7.88
C ARG A 84 23.95 0.45 9.04
N ARG A 85 23.60 1.74 9.03
CA ARG A 85 24.06 2.71 10.05
C ARG A 85 23.43 2.50 11.42
N ASN A 86 22.27 1.85 11.45
CA ASN A 86 21.46 1.67 12.66
C ASN A 86 21.65 0.31 13.32
N HIS A 87 22.47 -0.58 12.75
CA HIS A 87 22.70 -1.89 13.30
C HIS A 87 24.08 -1.98 14.00
N ASN A 88 24.07 -2.60 15.17
CA ASN A 88 25.28 -2.89 15.92
C ASN A 88 26.02 -4.06 15.24
N ALA A 89 27.15 -3.75 14.58
CA ALA A 89 27.92 -4.75 13.85
C ALA A 89 28.41 -5.90 14.77
N SER A 90 28.67 -5.64 16.06
CA SER A 90 29.08 -6.66 17.00
C SER A 90 27.97 -7.64 17.38
N GLU A 91 26.75 -7.17 17.50
CA GLU A 91 25.56 -8.03 17.75
C GLU A 91 25.26 -8.92 16.54
N LEU A 92 25.41 -8.38 15.34
CA LEU A 92 25.23 -9.14 14.10
C LEU A 92 26.30 -10.26 13.99
N GLU A 93 27.57 -9.95 14.21
CA GLU A 93 28.65 -10.94 14.19
C GLU A 93 28.48 -12.01 15.26
N GLN A 94 28.03 -11.63 16.47
CA GLN A 94 27.74 -12.58 17.54
C GLN A 94 26.58 -13.52 17.15
N SER A 95 25.51 -12.99 16.60
CA SER A 95 24.34 -13.79 16.15
C SER A 95 24.76 -14.80 15.08
N LEU A 96 25.59 -14.38 14.13
CA LEU A 96 26.15 -15.27 13.11
C LEU A 96 27.02 -16.37 13.71
N ALA A 97 27.87 -16.02 14.70
CA ALA A 97 28.76 -16.98 15.40
C ALA A 97 27.94 -18.01 16.19
N ASP A 98 26.83 -17.59 16.79
CA ASP A 98 25.95 -18.43 17.59
C ASP A 98 24.90 -19.17 16.72
N ASN A 99 24.95 -19.01 15.40
CA ASN A 99 24.01 -19.57 14.43
C ASN A 99 22.52 -19.20 14.75
N ILE A 100 22.34 -17.98 15.25
CA ILE A 100 21.01 -17.44 15.55
C ILE A 100 20.43 -16.87 14.23
N PRO A 101 19.21 -17.25 13.82
CA PRO A 101 18.58 -16.68 12.64
C PRO A 101 18.44 -15.16 12.77
N ILE A 102 18.93 -14.44 11.77
CA ILE A 102 18.86 -12.99 11.72
C ILE A 102 17.64 -12.59 10.88
N GLY A 103 16.87 -11.66 11.41
CA GLY A 103 15.70 -11.12 10.70
C GLY A 103 15.68 -9.60 10.73
N PHE A 104 15.10 -9.01 9.69
CA PHE A 104 14.87 -7.58 9.58
C PHE A 104 13.41 -7.31 9.29
N VAL A 105 12.91 -6.22 9.84
CA VAL A 105 11.57 -5.69 9.53
C VAL A 105 11.74 -4.41 8.71
N GLU A 106 11.08 -4.37 7.57
CA GLU A 106 10.97 -3.18 6.74
C GLU A 106 9.58 -2.57 6.88
N HIS A 107 9.54 -1.29 7.19
CA HIS A 107 8.31 -0.49 7.15
C HIS A 107 8.39 0.49 5.99
N CYS A 108 7.36 0.53 5.16
CA CYS A 108 7.26 1.64 4.22
C CYS A 108 6.82 2.93 4.94
N PRO A 109 7.19 4.10 4.41
CA PRO A 109 6.68 5.37 4.93
C PRO A 109 5.17 5.43 4.78
N ASP A 110 4.51 6.26 5.59
CA ASP A 110 3.07 6.50 5.45
C ASP A 110 2.77 7.10 4.08
N GLN A 111 1.72 6.60 3.43
CA GLN A 111 1.34 6.93 2.07
C GLN A 111 -0.16 7.14 1.98
N TYR A 112 -0.61 7.98 1.05
CA TYR A 112 -2.01 8.11 0.73
C TYR A 112 -2.49 6.92 -0.10
N LEU A 113 -3.65 6.36 0.27
CA LEU A 113 -4.23 5.18 -0.36
C LEU A 113 -5.69 5.41 -0.77
N TYR A 114 -6.02 4.92 -1.97
CA TYR A 114 -7.39 4.73 -2.40
C TYR A 114 -7.56 3.28 -2.87
N CYS A 115 -8.20 2.48 -2.02
CA CYS A 115 -8.35 1.04 -2.22
C CYS A 115 -9.60 0.76 -3.07
N THR A 116 -9.43 -0.08 -4.07
CA THR A 116 -10.46 -0.59 -4.98
C THR A 116 -10.28 -2.10 -5.12
N THR A 117 -11.20 -2.76 -5.83
CA THR A 117 -11.04 -4.16 -6.23
C THR A 117 -11.24 -4.31 -7.73
N HIS A 118 -10.60 -5.31 -8.33
CA HIS A 118 -10.79 -5.59 -9.76
C HIS A 118 -11.95 -6.58 -10.04
N THR A 119 -12.58 -7.09 -8.99
CA THR A 119 -13.73 -8.01 -9.11
C THR A 119 -14.87 -7.53 -8.21
N PHE A 120 -16.06 -7.41 -8.77
CA PHE A 120 -17.25 -7.16 -7.97
C PHE A 120 -17.72 -8.46 -7.30
N ASP A 121 -17.95 -8.41 -5.98
CA ASP A 121 -18.48 -9.50 -5.18
C ASP A 121 -19.34 -8.93 -4.04
N GLU A 122 -20.64 -9.20 -4.06
CA GLU A 122 -21.56 -8.73 -3.02
C GLU A 122 -21.24 -9.28 -1.63
N THR A 123 -20.71 -10.52 -1.55
CA THR A 123 -20.35 -11.11 -0.27
C THR A 123 -19.21 -10.33 0.37
N VAL A 124 -18.19 -10.01 -0.43
CA VAL A 124 -17.07 -9.16 0.02
C VAL A 124 -17.57 -7.76 0.40
N MET A 125 -18.48 -7.15 -0.40
CA MET A 125 -19.08 -5.86 -0.08
C MET A 125 -19.78 -5.88 1.28
N ARG A 126 -20.53 -6.93 1.59
CA ARG A 126 -21.21 -7.10 2.89
C ARG A 126 -20.23 -7.30 4.04
N HIS A 127 -19.12 -8.03 3.83
CA HIS A 127 -18.07 -8.16 4.83
C HIS A 127 -17.44 -6.82 5.20
N PHE A 128 -17.33 -5.89 4.26
CA PHE A 128 -16.92 -4.51 4.51
C PHE A 128 -18.04 -3.63 5.14
N GLU A 129 -19.21 -4.22 5.44
CA GLU A 129 -20.38 -3.49 5.91
C GLU A 129 -20.80 -2.34 4.99
N CYS A 130 -20.53 -2.48 3.70
CA CYS A 130 -20.89 -1.51 2.67
C CYS A 130 -22.26 -1.85 2.07
N ASP A 131 -23.01 -0.81 1.71
CA ASP A 131 -24.36 -0.90 1.14
C ASP A 131 -24.45 -0.27 -0.27
N ALA A 132 -23.31 0.14 -0.83
CA ALA A 132 -23.17 0.64 -2.17
C ALA A 132 -21.86 0.20 -2.82
N CYS A 133 -21.89 0.11 -4.15
CA CYS A 133 -20.72 -0.15 -4.97
C CYS A 133 -20.63 0.87 -6.10
N ILE A 134 -19.48 1.48 -6.25
CA ILE A 134 -19.14 2.33 -7.40
C ILE A 134 -18.30 1.51 -8.37
N GLU A 135 -18.74 1.43 -9.62
CA GLU A 135 -17.94 0.94 -10.73
C GLU A 135 -17.17 2.08 -11.36
N ILE A 136 -15.86 1.89 -11.49
CA ILE A 136 -14.93 2.80 -12.16
C ILE A 136 -14.73 2.25 -13.58
N ILE A 137 -15.38 2.87 -14.55
CA ILE A 137 -15.47 2.38 -15.94
C ILE A 137 -14.22 2.64 -16.77
N ASN A 138 -13.34 3.53 -16.32
CA ASN A 138 -12.04 3.77 -16.92
C ASN A 138 -11.00 4.07 -15.83
N PRO A 139 -10.38 3.02 -15.27
CA PRO A 139 -9.45 3.14 -14.15
C PRO A 139 -8.27 4.08 -14.42
N ARG A 140 -7.75 4.09 -15.66
CA ARG A 140 -6.63 4.95 -16.02
C ARG A 140 -6.99 6.44 -15.90
N PHE A 141 -8.03 6.88 -16.60
CA PHE A 141 -8.42 8.29 -16.57
C PHE A 141 -8.96 8.71 -15.20
N PHE A 142 -9.60 7.79 -14.47
CA PHE A 142 -9.98 8.00 -13.09
C PHE A 142 -8.76 8.31 -12.21
N ALA A 143 -7.74 7.44 -12.27
CA ALA A 143 -6.51 7.57 -11.48
C ALA A 143 -5.74 8.85 -11.84
N GLU A 144 -5.59 9.16 -13.13
CA GLU A 144 -4.97 10.40 -13.59
C GLU A 144 -5.71 11.65 -13.07
N SER A 145 -7.06 11.65 -13.15
CA SER A 145 -7.90 12.77 -12.69
C SER A 145 -7.87 12.93 -11.17
N LEU A 146 -7.82 11.83 -10.43
CA LEU A 146 -7.73 11.85 -8.98
C LEU A 146 -6.34 12.31 -8.53
N SER A 147 -5.30 11.89 -9.25
CA SER A 147 -3.91 12.31 -8.99
C SER A 147 -3.71 13.81 -9.21
N GLU A 148 -4.40 14.41 -10.15
CA GLU A 148 -4.37 15.87 -10.33
C GLU A 148 -4.94 16.58 -9.09
N ALA A 149 -6.01 16.05 -8.49
CA ALA A 149 -6.57 16.57 -7.24
C ALA A 149 -5.66 16.30 -6.03
N MET A 150 -4.88 15.22 -6.05
CA MET A 150 -3.91 14.88 -5.00
C MET A 150 -2.59 15.64 -5.12
N ARG A 151 -2.29 16.29 -6.23
CA ARG A 151 -1.02 16.97 -6.52
C ARG A 151 -0.51 17.91 -5.42
N PRO A 152 -1.36 18.69 -4.71
CA PRO A 152 -0.90 19.56 -3.62
C PRO A 152 -0.32 18.80 -2.43
N TYR A 153 -0.71 17.53 -2.24
CA TYR A 153 -0.34 16.69 -1.10
C TYR A 153 0.74 15.66 -1.45
N ALA A 154 0.64 15.11 -2.65
CA ALA A 154 1.53 14.07 -3.16
C ALA A 154 1.57 14.12 -4.69
N PRO A 155 2.67 14.63 -5.28
CA PRO A 155 2.73 14.94 -6.72
C PRO A 155 2.83 13.71 -7.62
N TYR A 156 3.18 12.55 -7.07
CA TYR A 156 3.36 11.33 -7.85
C TYR A 156 2.62 10.17 -7.22
N GLY A 157 1.97 9.37 -8.07
CA GLY A 157 1.25 8.19 -7.64
C GLY A 157 1.46 6.99 -8.56
N THR A 158 0.98 5.84 -8.11
CA THR A 158 1.00 4.60 -8.87
C THR A 158 -0.26 3.78 -8.60
N MET A 159 -0.62 2.92 -9.55
CA MET A 159 -1.68 1.92 -9.38
C MET A 159 -1.07 0.53 -9.40
N ARG A 160 -1.31 -0.25 -8.35
CA ARG A 160 -0.74 -1.59 -8.16
C ARG A 160 -1.78 -2.54 -7.59
N GLU A 161 -1.69 -3.79 -7.98
CA GLU A 161 -2.41 -4.90 -7.34
C GLU A 161 -1.70 -5.34 -6.08
N CYS A 162 -2.45 -5.69 -5.03
CA CYS A 162 -1.91 -6.28 -3.83
C CYS A 162 -1.44 -7.72 -4.08
N VAL A 163 -0.31 -8.06 -3.50
CA VAL A 163 0.24 -9.42 -3.51
C VAL A 163 -0.11 -10.09 -2.18
N TYR A 164 -0.85 -11.17 -2.25
CA TYR A 164 -1.29 -11.91 -1.06
C TYR A 164 -0.28 -13.01 -0.74
N THR A 165 0.48 -12.80 0.32
CA THR A 165 1.53 -13.72 0.77
C THR A 165 1.81 -13.55 2.26
N ASN A 166 2.65 -14.41 2.81
CA ASN A 166 3.19 -14.16 4.14
C ASN A 166 4.09 -12.93 4.12
N ARG A 167 3.93 -12.06 5.10
CA ARG A 167 4.80 -10.90 5.27
C ARG A 167 6.21 -11.24 5.73
N TRP A 168 6.35 -12.40 6.34
CA TRP A 168 7.63 -12.96 6.77
C TRP A 168 8.05 -14.07 5.81
N GLY A 169 9.26 -14.01 5.34
CA GLY A 169 9.82 -15.02 4.44
C GLY A 169 11.30 -14.85 4.24
N ASP A 170 11.86 -15.76 3.46
CA ASP A 170 13.25 -15.69 3.10
C ASP A 170 13.54 -14.46 2.27
N TRP A 171 14.68 -13.85 2.49
CA TRP A 171 15.17 -12.69 1.77
C TRP A 171 15.04 -12.86 0.24
N ASP A 172 15.47 -14.00 -0.28
CA ASP A 172 15.46 -14.28 -1.72
C ASP A 172 14.05 -14.28 -2.35
N GLN A 173 13.02 -14.59 -1.55
CA GLN A 173 11.64 -14.67 -2.00
C GLN A 173 10.91 -13.32 -1.93
N GLN A 174 11.26 -12.48 -0.96
CA GLN A 174 10.51 -11.26 -0.67
C GLN A 174 11.24 -9.95 -1.02
N ASN A 175 12.52 -10.00 -1.38
CA ASN A 175 13.31 -8.80 -1.64
C ASN A 175 12.74 -7.88 -2.73
N ASN A 176 12.04 -8.43 -3.71
CA ASN A 176 11.46 -7.70 -4.84
C ASN A 176 10.03 -7.20 -4.62
N LEU A 177 9.38 -7.56 -3.50
CA LEU A 177 8.01 -7.14 -3.23
C LEU A 177 8.02 -5.87 -2.37
N PRO A 178 7.45 -4.75 -2.85
CA PRO A 178 7.28 -3.56 -2.02
C PRO A 178 6.31 -3.83 -0.87
N ALA A 179 6.65 -3.35 0.34
CA ALA A 179 5.83 -3.58 1.53
C ALA A 179 4.42 -2.96 1.44
N ASP A 180 4.25 -1.91 0.63
CA ASP A 180 2.99 -1.17 0.43
C ASP A 180 1.92 -1.94 -0.35
N ILE A 181 2.26 -3.08 -0.96
CA ILE A 181 1.31 -3.93 -1.68
C ILE A 181 1.16 -5.33 -1.10
N ILE A 182 1.90 -5.67 -0.05
CA ILE A 182 1.80 -7.00 0.57
C ILE A 182 0.59 -7.04 1.51
N LYS A 183 -0.26 -8.05 1.31
CA LYS A 183 -1.39 -8.36 2.20
C LYS A 183 -1.34 -9.82 2.66
N PRO A 184 -1.84 -10.12 3.87
CA PRO A 184 -1.90 -11.48 4.35
C PRO A 184 -2.87 -12.32 3.52
N LEU A 185 -2.55 -13.61 3.35
CA LEU A 185 -3.29 -14.56 2.51
C LEU A 185 -4.79 -14.64 2.86
N GLN A 186 -5.16 -14.50 4.13
CA GLN A 186 -6.56 -14.51 4.56
C GLN A 186 -7.42 -13.40 3.93
N LEU A 187 -6.81 -12.32 3.46
CA LEU A 187 -7.48 -11.21 2.80
C LEU A 187 -7.52 -11.31 1.28
N GLN A 188 -7.06 -12.43 0.68
CA GLN A 188 -7.00 -12.59 -0.78
C GLN A 188 -8.35 -12.47 -1.50
N HIS A 189 -9.47 -12.69 -0.78
CA HIS A 189 -10.82 -12.50 -1.29
C HIS A 189 -11.11 -11.03 -1.67
N GLN A 190 -10.36 -10.06 -1.11
CA GLN A 190 -10.52 -8.64 -1.39
C GLN A 190 -10.08 -8.26 -2.81
N LYS A 191 -9.16 -9.00 -3.42
CA LYS A 191 -8.62 -8.75 -4.78
C LYS A 191 -8.30 -7.27 -5.00
N GLU A 192 -7.58 -6.70 -4.04
CA GLU A 192 -7.40 -5.26 -3.90
C GLU A 192 -6.45 -4.70 -4.96
N VAL A 193 -6.84 -3.56 -5.50
CA VAL A 193 -6.02 -2.69 -6.34
C VAL A 193 -5.92 -1.33 -5.66
N ARG A 194 -4.71 -0.87 -5.43
CA ARG A 194 -4.39 0.37 -4.74
C ARG A 194 -3.96 1.46 -5.70
N LEU A 195 -4.55 2.63 -5.54
CA LEU A 195 -3.94 3.87 -5.98
C LEU A 195 -3.16 4.40 -4.79
N ILE A 196 -1.85 4.58 -4.98
CA ILE A 196 -0.90 4.93 -3.93
C ILE A 196 -0.24 6.25 -4.31
N TRP A 197 -0.19 7.21 -3.39
CA TRP A 197 0.55 8.46 -3.56
C TRP A 197 1.53 8.65 -2.42
N SER A 198 2.81 8.80 -2.79
CA SER A 198 3.88 9.09 -1.83
C SER A 198 3.91 10.57 -1.50
N SER A 199 3.85 10.89 -0.22
CA SER A 199 4.04 12.25 0.26
C SER A 199 5.48 12.72 -0.01
N ALA A 200 5.66 14.02 -0.23
CA ALA A 200 6.99 14.62 -0.28
C ALA A 200 7.72 14.55 1.09
N ARG A 201 6.95 14.43 2.17
CA ARG A 201 7.45 14.17 3.52
C ARG A 201 7.32 12.68 3.81
N GLU A 202 8.45 12.01 3.99
CA GLU A 202 8.45 10.63 4.46
C GLU A 202 8.17 10.58 5.97
N VAL A 203 7.11 9.86 6.34
CA VAL A 203 6.71 9.64 7.74
C VAL A 203 6.79 8.15 8.02
N PHE A 204 7.68 7.76 8.93
CA PHE A 204 7.86 6.37 9.34
C PHE A 204 7.26 6.12 10.72
N LEU A 205 6.86 4.89 10.97
CA LEU A 205 6.39 4.45 12.28
C LEU A 205 7.50 4.63 13.34
N GLY A 206 7.15 5.25 14.47
CA GLY A 206 8.10 5.52 15.54
C GLY A 206 9.00 6.74 15.33
N ALA A 207 8.87 7.48 14.24
CA ALA A 207 9.48 8.79 14.09
C ALA A 207 8.71 9.84 14.91
N ASP A 208 9.40 10.92 15.33
CA ASP A 208 8.79 12.06 16.03
C ASP A 208 7.88 12.92 15.12
N LEU A 209 7.27 12.30 14.12
CA LEU A 209 6.42 12.95 13.14
C LEU A 209 5.01 12.38 13.22
N ASP A 210 4.01 13.26 13.26
CA ASP A 210 2.63 12.87 13.19
C ASP A 210 2.34 12.09 11.89
N PRO A 211 1.53 11.02 11.96
CA PRO A 211 1.03 10.32 10.76
C PRO A 211 0.38 11.29 9.77
N LEU A 212 0.34 10.88 8.51
CA LEU A 212 -0.40 11.64 7.51
C LEU A 212 -1.90 11.61 7.86
N GLU A 213 -2.55 12.75 7.70
CA GLU A 213 -4.01 12.81 7.78
C GLU A 213 -4.63 12.44 6.44
N HIS A 214 -5.74 11.70 6.46
CA HIS A 214 -6.52 11.47 5.25
C HIS A 214 -6.91 12.80 4.55
N LYS A 215 -7.19 12.75 3.27
CA LYS A 215 -7.62 13.93 2.50
C LYS A 215 -8.99 13.72 1.91
N ILE A 216 -9.78 14.80 1.94
CA ILE A 216 -11.01 14.90 1.15
C ILE A 216 -10.67 15.78 -0.04
N VAL A 217 -10.71 15.19 -1.23
CA VAL A 217 -10.40 15.91 -2.47
C VAL A 217 -11.62 15.98 -3.37
N LYS A 218 -11.69 17.01 -4.22
CA LYS A 218 -12.74 17.19 -5.21
C LYS A 218 -12.19 17.02 -6.62
N SER A 219 -12.81 16.13 -7.39
CA SER A 219 -12.49 15.90 -8.80
C SER A 219 -13.75 15.48 -9.57
N MET A 220 -14.48 16.45 -10.13
CA MET A 220 -15.59 16.15 -11.04
C MET A 220 -15.11 15.38 -12.28
N GLN A 221 -13.86 15.54 -12.67
CA GLN A 221 -13.29 14.79 -13.78
C GLN A 221 -13.16 13.29 -13.43
N ALA A 222 -12.72 12.95 -12.22
CA ALA A 222 -12.70 11.55 -11.75
C ALA A 222 -14.13 10.99 -11.62
N ALA A 223 -15.07 11.78 -11.11
CA ALA A 223 -16.48 11.38 -10.96
C ALA A 223 -17.14 10.94 -12.29
N ARG A 224 -16.75 11.52 -13.42
CA ARG A 224 -17.26 11.12 -14.75
C ARG A 224 -16.96 9.66 -15.12
N TYR A 225 -15.97 9.06 -14.48
CA TYR A 225 -15.61 7.65 -14.68
C TYR A 225 -16.25 6.73 -13.63
N CYS A 226 -17.07 7.28 -12.73
CA CYS A 226 -17.77 6.56 -11.68
C CYS A 226 -19.24 6.39 -12.06
N ARG A 227 -19.77 5.19 -11.85
CA ARG A 227 -21.22 4.96 -11.88
C ARG A 227 -21.63 4.09 -10.70
N ARG A 228 -22.80 4.33 -10.16
CA ARG A 228 -23.36 3.48 -9.12
C ARG A 228 -23.78 2.15 -9.73
N LEU A 229 -23.33 1.05 -9.14
CA LEU A 229 -23.70 -0.30 -9.53
C LEU A 229 -24.83 -0.83 -8.64
N ILE A 230 -24.72 -0.54 -7.32
CA ILE A 230 -25.72 -0.85 -6.28
C ILE A 230 -25.89 0.39 -5.41
#